data_26ca00a2b32cdf0868c8fb8f25268ea8
#
_entry.id   26ca00a2b32cdf0868c8fb8f25268ea8
#
_cell.length_a   1.000
_cell.length_b   1.000
_cell.length_c   1.000
_cell.angle_alpha   90.00
_cell.angle_beta   90.00
_cell.angle_gamma   90.00
#
_symmetry.space_group_name_H-M   'P 1'
#
loop_
_entity.id
_entity.type
_entity.pdbx_description
1 polymer ?
#
loop_
_entity_poly.entity_id
_entity_poly.type
_entity_poly.pdbx_seq_one_letter_code
_entity_poly.pdbx_strand_id
1 'polypeptide(L)'
;MKSRRLIDGAAFGPETLKAIGDAFDQAWAQIAGNFGDGSTQVENARLRLAEAMLSVATEGNTDVAALKDRAIEAMAMDYRPRARRE
;
A
#
# COMPACT_ATOMS: atom_id res chain seq x y z
N MET A 1 -0.33 12.25 8.03
CA MET A 1 0.05 10.85 8.07
C MET A 1 1.18 10.58 7.10
N LYS A 2 2.20 9.88 7.55
CA LYS A 2 3.40 9.70 6.73
C LYS A 2 3.15 8.93 5.43
N SER A 3 2.32 7.90 5.49
CA SER A 3 2.08 7.09 4.31
C SER A 3 1.36 7.88 3.22
N ARG A 4 0.40 8.72 3.61
CA ARG A 4 -0.28 9.56 2.63
C ARG A 4 0.68 10.58 2.03
N ARG A 5 1.57 11.11 2.86
CA ARG A 5 2.52 12.08 2.40
C ARG A 5 3.49 11.45 1.40
N LEU A 6 3.85 10.20 1.62
CA LEU A 6 4.71 9.48 0.71
C LEU A 6 4.05 9.38 -0.67
N ILE A 7 2.77 9.04 -0.71
CA ILE A 7 2.04 8.95 -1.96
C ILE A 7 1.92 10.32 -2.61
N ASP A 8 1.57 11.34 -1.83
CA ASP A 8 1.39 12.69 -2.38
C ASP A 8 2.67 13.25 -2.95
N GLY A 9 3.81 12.84 -2.43
CA GLY A 9 5.08 13.31 -2.92
C GLY A 9 5.63 12.56 -4.10
N ALA A 10 4.95 11.51 -4.54
CA ALA A 10 5.43 10.71 -5.66
C ALA A 10 5.26 11.46 -6.98
N ALA A 11 6.11 11.11 -7.93
CA ALA A 11 6.14 11.82 -9.20
C ALA A 11 5.18 11.22 -10.21
N PHE A 12 3.89 11.33 -9.93
CA PHE A 12 2.85 10.85 -10.83
C PHE A 12 1.90 12.00 -11.13
N GLY A 13 1.19 11.91 -12.23
CA GLY A 13 0.18 12.89 -12.58
C GLY A 13 -1.00 12.86 -11.61
N PRO A 14 -1.82 13.90 -11.62
CA PRO A 14 -2.90 14.01 -10.62
C PRO A 14 -3.93 12.89 -10.70
N GLU A 15 -4.24 12.41 -11.88
CA GLU A 15 -5.22 11.32 -11.99
C GLU A 15 -4.64 10.02 -11.46
N THR A 16 -3.38 9.76 -11.76
CA THR A 16 -2.71 8.58 -11.26
C THR A 16 -2.58 8.65 -9.74
N LEU A 17 -2.23 9.81 -9.21
CA LEU A 17 -2.14 9.97 -7.76
C LEU A 17 -3.47 9.76 -7.08
N LYS A 18 -4.55 10.23 -7.69
CA LYS A 18 -5.86 10.02 -7.11
C LYS A 18 -6.20 8.54 -7.07
N ALA A 19 -5.91 7.81 -8.14
CA ALA A 19 -6.17 6.38 -8.17
C ALA A 19 -5.33 5.65 -7.14
N ILE A 20 -4.08 6.04 -6.99
CA ILE A 20 -3.20 5.44 -6.00
C ILE A 20 -3.74 5.68 -4.59
N GLY A 21 -4.18 6.89 -4.31
CA GLY A 21 -4.75 7.21 -3.01
C GLY A 21 -6.01 6.43 -2.72
N ASP A 22 -6.91 6.32 -3.70
CA ASP A 22 -8.13 5.56 -3.54
C ASP A 22 -7.82 4.07 -3.33
N ALA A 23 -6.87 3.56 -4.08
CA ALA A 23 -6.47 2.16 -3.95
C ALA A 23 -5.86 1.91 -2.57
N PHE A 24 -5.05 2.86 -2.09
CA PHE A 24 -4.46 2.74 -0.77
C PHE A 24 -5.52 2.68 0.31
N ASP A 25 -6.51 3.56 0.23
CA ASP A 25 -7.57 3.59 1.24
C ASP A 25 -8.35 2.28 1.23
N GLN A 26 -8.67 1.75 0.05
CA GLN A 26 -9.39 0.50 -0.04
C GLN A 26 -8.55 -0.68 0.43
N ALA A 27 -7.29 -0.69 0.07
CA ALA A 27 -6.40 -1.76 0.50
C ALA A 27 -6.25 -1.76 2.01
N TRP A 28 -6.06 -0.58 2.59
CA TRP A 28 -5.90 -0.50 4.04
C TRP A 28 -7.17 -0.97 4.75
N ALA A 29 -8.35 -0.56 4.26
CA ALA A 29 -9.59 -0.99 4.86
C ALA A 29 -9.73 -2.52 4.84
N GLN A 30 -9.17 -3.15 3.82
CA GLN A 30 -9.27 -4.59 3.68
C GLN A 30 -8.35 -5.33 4.64
N ILE A 31 -7.16 -4.79 4.92
CA ILE A 31 -6.16 -5.51 5.71
C ILE A 31 -5.94 -4.97 7.10
N ALA A 32 -6.57 -3.85 7.45
CA ALA A 32 -6.29 -3.20 8.73
C ALA A 32 -6.50 -4.10 9.92
N GLY A 33 -7.50 -4.96 9.86
CA GLY A 33 -7.80 -5.84 10.97
C GLY A 33 -6.72 -6.86 11.28
N ASN A 34 -5.76 -7.05 10.37
CA ASN A 34 -4.71 -8.03 10.58
C ASN A 34 -3.57 -7.51 11.46
N PHE A 35 -3.58 -6.23 11.80
CA PHE A 35 -2.44 -5.62 12.48
C PHE A 35 -2.69 -5.19 13.91
N GLY A 36 -3.84 -5.47 14.45
CA GLY A 36 -4.12 -5.18 15.85
C GLY A 36 -4.24 -3.69 16.12
N ASP A 37 -4.12 -3.32 17.39
CA ASP A 37 -4.34 -1.96 17.83
C ASP A 37 -3.10 -1.14 18.13
N GLY A 38 -1.93 -1.72 18.05
CA GLY A 38 -0.72 -1.01 18.38
C GLY A 38 -0.43 0.07 17.36
N SER A 39 -0.29 1.31 17.81
CA SER A 39 -0.13 2.41 16.86
C SER A 39 1.15 2.28 16.06
N THR A 40 2.23 1.78 16.66
CA THR A 40 3.47 1.59 15.94
C THR A 40 3.32 0.54 14.85
N GLN A 41 2.66 -0.56 15.17
CA GLN A 41 2.43 -1.61 14.20
C GLN A 41 1.54 -1.13 13.06
N VAL A 42 0.51 -0.39 13.40
CA VAL A 42 -0.41 0.14 12.40
C VAL A 42 0.32 1.12 11.48
N GLU A 43 1.11 2.02 12.06
CA GLU A 43 1.83 2.98 11.26
C GLU A 43 2.84 2.32 10.34
N ASN A 44 3.56 1.33 10.84
CA ASN A 44 4.52 0.63 10.02
C ASN A 44 3.83 -0.13 8.90
N ALA A 45 2.68 -0.74 9.19
CA ALA A 45 1.94 -1.47 8.18
C ALA A 45 1.43 -0.52 7.10
N ARG A 46 0.94 0.65 7.49
CA ARG A 46 0.45 1.63 6.52
C ARG A 46 1.59 2.13 5.65
N LEU A 47 2.74 2.36 6.23
CA LEU A 47 3.88 2.82 5.45
C LEU A 47 4.33 1.75 4.47
N ARG A 48 4.35 0.49 4.89
CA ARG A 48 4.69 -0.60 4.00
C ARG A 48 3.69 -0.73 2.86
N LEU A 49 2.41 -0.54 3.16
CA LEU A 49 1.41 -0.59 2.12
C LEU A 49 1.61 0.54 1.11
N ALA A 50 1.94 1.74 1.60
CA ALA A 50 2.20 2.86 0.70
C ALA A 50 3.40 2.57 -0.19
N GLU A 51 4.45 2.00 0.37
CA GLU A 51 5.63 1.65 -0.41
C GLU A 51 5.30 0.59 -1.45
N ALA A 52 4.53 -0.41 -1.05
CA ALA A 52 4.12 -1.46 -1.98
C ALA A 52 3.27 -0.88 -3.11
N MET A 53 2.36 0.02 -2.75
CA MET A 53 1.50 0.65 -3.73
C MET A 53 2.32 1.41 -4.76
N LEU A 54 3.30 2.19 -4.30
CA LEU A 54 4.12 2.96 -5.21
C LEU A 54 4.99 2.05 -6.07
N SER A 55 5.39 0.90 -5.54
CA SER A 55 6.24 -0.01 -6.31
C SER A 55 5.49 -0.68 -7.45
N VAL A 56 4.16 -0.81 -7.34
CA VAL A 56 3.37 -1.44 -8.40
C VAL A 56 2.67 -0.41 -9.28
N ALA A 57 2.71 0.85 -8.91
CA ALA A 57 2.03 1.89 -9.66
C ALA A 57 2.81 2.26 -10.91
N THR A 58 2.08 2.57 -11.98
CA THR A 58 2.69 3.09 -13.19
C THR A 58 1.92 4.31 -13.64
N GLU A 59 2.62 5.26 -14.24
CA GLU A 59 1.99 6.47 -14.71
C GLU A 59 0.88 6.11 -15.71
N GLY A 60 -0.28 6.70 -15.52
CA GLY A 60 -1.42 6.45 -16.39
C GLY A 60 -2.32 5.32 -15.94
N ASN A 61 -1.87 4.51 -14.99
CA ASN A 61 -2.71 3.43 -14.49
C ASN A 61 -3.66 3.97 -13.42
N THR A 62 -4.95 4.03 -13.75
CA THR A 62 -5.97 4.51 -12.82
C THR A 62 -6.94 3.41 -12.41
N ASP A 63 -6.56 2.16 -12.61
CA ASP A 63 -7.40 1.03 -12.22
C ASP A 63 -7.22 0.76 -10.73
N VAL A 64 -8.11 1.32 -9.95
CA VAL A 64 -8.03 1.26 -8.48
C VAL A 64 -8.02 -0.19 -7.98
N ALA A 65 -8.86 -1.04 -8.56
CA ALA A 65 -8.93 -2.42 -8.11
C ALA A 65 -7.63 -3.16 -8.38
N ALA A 66 -7.04 -2.95 -9.54
CA ALA A 66 -5.78 -3.60 -9.87
C ALA A 66 -4.65 -3.11 -9.00
N LEU A 67 -4.60 -1.79 -8.75
CA LEU A 67 -3.58 -1.22 -7.88
C LEU A 67 -3.69 -1.78 -6.47
N LYS A 68 -4.91 -1.85 -5.96
CA LYS A 68 -5.15 -2.38 -4.63
C LYS A 68 -4.68 -3.83 -4.53
N ASP A 69 -5.09 -4.65 -5.47
CA ASP A 69 -4.76 -6.07 -5.42
C ASP A 69 -3.27 -6.31 -5.52
N ARG A 70 -2.61 -5.59 -6.42
CA ARG A 70 -1.18 -5.75 -6.59
C ARG A 70 -0.40 -5.26 -5.39
N ALA A 71 -0.85 -4.17 -4.77
CA ALA A 71 -0.17 -3.65 -3.60
C ALA A 71 -0.30 -4.61 -2.41
N ILE A 72 -1.48 -5.16 -2.22
CA ILE A 72 -1.68 -6.13 -1.15
C ILE A 72 -0.81 -7.36 -1.38
N GLU A 73 -0.75 -7.82 -2.61
CA GLU A 73 0.07 -8.96 -2.95
C GLU A 73 1.55 -8.69 -2.71
N ALA A 74 2.02 -7.52 -3.11
CA ALA A 74 3.41 -7.15 -2.91
C ALA A 74 3.74 -7.05 -1.42
N MET A 75 2.83 -6.48 -0.65
CA MET A 75 3.03 -6.38 0.78
C MET A 75 3.05 -7.74 1.44
N ALA A 76 2.17 -8.63 1.00
CA ALA A 76 2.13 -9.98 1.55
C ALA A 76 3.43 -10.72 1.32
N MET A 77 4.06 -10.49 0.18
CA MET A 77 5.34 -11.11 -0.10
C MET A 77 6.42 -10.59 0.83
N ASP A 78 6.38 -9.31 1.17
CA ASP A 78 7.32 -8.74 2.13
C ASP A 78 7.18 -9.34 3.51
N TYR A 79 5.95 -9.69 3.88
CA TYR A 79 5.70 -10.24 5.18
C TYR A 79 5.80 -11.75 5.22
N ARG A 80 6.16 -12.38 4.12
CA ARG A 80 6.25 -13.80 4.10
C ARG A 80 7.33 -14.25 5.05
N PRO A 81 7.02 -15.16 5.93
CA PRO A 81 7.99 -15.53 6.96
C PRO A 81 9.20 -16.20 6.36
N ARG A 82 10.34 -15.63 6.68
CA ARG A 82 11.49 -16.21 6.24
C ARG A 82 11.76 -17.41 6.91
N ALA A 83 11.20 -17.59 8.01
CA ALA A 83 11.38 -18.78 8.80
C ALA A 83 11.01 -20.01 8.07
N ARG A 84 10.18 -19.87 7.12
CA ARG A 84 9.78 -20.98 6.54
C ARG A 84 10.78 -21.57 5.73
N ARG A 85 11.70 -21.10 5.57
CA ARG A 85 12.63 -21.59 4.90
C ARG A 85 13.23 -22.55 5.44
N GLU A 86 13.03 -22.99 5.90
CA GLU A 86 13.41 -23.87 6.48
C GLU A 86 13.50 -24.47 6.28
#